data_3e220265885251f35c032bdee2b48141
#
_entry.id   3e220265885251f35c032bdee2b48141
#
_cell.length_a   1.000
_cell.length_b   1.000
_cell.length_c   1.000
_cell.angle_alpha   90.00
_cell.angle_beta   90.00
_cell.angle_gamma   90.00
#
_symmetry.space_group_name_H-M   'P 1'
#
loop_
_entity.id
_entity.type
_entity.pdbx_description
1 polymer ?
#
loop_
_entity_poly.entity_id
_entity_poly.type
_entity_poly.pdbx_seq_one_letter_code
_entity_poly.pdbx_strand_id
1 'polypeptide(L)'
;MSSLLKKIIEQDRKALAKAITLVESSLLEHKIESDELIQNLVKKNKNESIRIALSGTPGAGKSTFIEALGSKLIEDGNKVAVLAIDPSSKKTGGSILGDKTRMENLSRQQNAFIRPSPSSLNLGGVTTKTRDVIILCEAAGYNIIIVETVGVGQSEMAAYDMTDVFCLLITPNSGDELQGLKKGITESADFIIVNKADGKLAKSASLAVAEYTSALRLLGKKNDVPKNYPKATMVSSITGKGCLLYTSDAADEEDSVDL
;
A
#
# COMPACT_ATOMS: atom_id res chain seq x y z
N MET A 1 27.76 -14.88 -7.26
CA MET A 1 26.60 -13.96 -7.28
C MET A 1 25.65 -14.47 -8.34
N SER A 2 24.42 -14.84 -8.01
CA SER A 2 23.49 -15.33 -9.04
C SER A 2 23.24 -14.23 -10.08
N SER A 3 23.15 -14.60 -11.35
CA SER A 3 22.85 -13.66 -12.46
C SER A 3 21.56 -12.88 -12.20
N LEU A 4 20.60 -13.48 -11.48
CA LEU A 4 19.32 -12.90 -11.12
C LEU A 4 19.48 -11.73 -10.13
N LEU A 5 20.28 -11.92 -9.06
CA LEU A 5 20.54 -10.89 -8.05
C LEU A 5 21.17 -9.63 -8.67
N LYS A 6 22.16 -9.80 -9.56
CA LYS A 6 22.80 -8.67 -10.23
C LYS A 6 21.80 -7.87 -11.05
N LYS A 7 20.96 -8.53 -11.85
CA LYS A 7 19.94 -7.90 -12.69
C LYS A 7 18.87 -7.16 -11.86
N ILE A 8 18.50 -7.65 -10.66
CA ILE A 8 17.55 -6.96 -9.78
C ILE A 8 18.16 -5.62 -9.32
N ILE A 9 19.42 -5.65 -8.88
CA ILE A 9 20.12 -4.42 -8.45
C ILE A 9 20.31 -3.45 -9.64
N GLU A 10 20.45 -3.95 -10.86
CA GLU A 10 20.48 -3.18 -12.11
C GLU A 10 19.08 -2.72 -12.55
N GLN A 11 18.05 -2.93 -11.71
CA GLN A 11 16.66 -2.50 -11.93
C GLN A 11 15.98 -3.14 -13.15
N ASP A 12 16.36 -4.35 -13.53
CA ASP A 12 15.69 -5.10 -14.60
C ASP A 12 14.31 -5.58 -14.13
N ARG A 13 13.25 -5.01 -14.72
CA ARG A 13 11.86 -5.35 -14.39
C ARG A 13 11.51 -6.83 -14.66
N LYS A 14 12.12 -7.45 -15.67
CA LYS A 14 11.89 -8.87 -15.97
C LYS A 14 12.53 -9.76 -14.91
N ALA A 15 13.72 -9.40 -14.45
CA ALA A 15 14.40 -10.08 -13.36
C ALA A 15 13.62 -9.96 -12.06
N LEU A 16 13.11 -8.76 -11.73
CA LEU A 16 12.23 -8.54 -10.58
C LEU A 16 10.97 -9.41 -10.65
N ALA A 17 10.26 -9.40 -11.78
CA ALA A 17 9.06 -10.22 -11.96
C ALA A 17 9.33 -11.73 -11.81
N LYS A 18 10.47 -12.21 -12.33
CA LYS A 18 10.92 -13.59 -12.17
C LYS A 18 11.23 -13.94 -10.71
N ALA A 19 11.95 -13.06 -10.00
CA ALA A 19 12.27 -13.23 -8.58
C ALA A 19 11.02 -13.28 -7.71
N ILE A 20 10.04 -12.42 -7.96
CA ILE A 20 8.75 -12.44 -7.26
C ILE A 20 8.02 -13.78 -7.51
N THR A 21 8.00 -14.26 -8.75
CA THR A 21 7.39 -15.56 -9.06
C THR A 21 8.11 -16.72 -8.32
N LEU A 22 9.42 -16.64 -8.16
CA LEU A 22 10.21 -17.60 -7.39
C LEU A 22 9.80 -17.59 -5.90
N VAL A 23 9.73 -16.42 -5.28
CA VAL A 23 9.30 -16.24 -3.88
C VAL A 23 7.85 -16.70 -3.66
N GLU A 24 6.95 -16.42 -4.60
CA GLU A 24 5.54 -16.83 -4.53
C GLU A 24 5.32 -18.33 -4.74
N SER A 25 6.30 -19.05 -5.28
CA SER A 25 6.20 -20.48 -5.56
C SER A 25 6.04 -21.31 -4.28
N SER A 26 5.38 -22.46 -4.41
CA SER A 26 5.23 -23.46 -3.35
C SER A 26 6.19 -24.63 -3.49
N LEU A 27 7.01 -24.67 -4.55
CA LEU A 27 8.00 -25.74 -4.78
C LEU A 27 9.17 -25.58 -3.80
N LEU A 28 9.62 -26.70 -3.23
CA LEU A 28 10.70 -26.72 -2.24
C LEU A 28 12.03 -26.18 -2.82
N GLU A 29 12.36 -26.54 -4.05
CA GLU A 29 13.55 -26.06 -4.74
C GLU A 29 13.55 -24.54 -4.90
N HIS A 30 12.40 -23.97 -5.30
CA HIS A 30 12.22 -22.52 -5.41
C HIS A 30 12.31 -21.81 -4.06
N LYS A 31 11.88 -22.48 -2.98
CA LYS A 31 11.99 -21.91 -1.64
C LYS A 31 13.45 -21.75 -1.22
N ILE A 32 14.27 -22.76 -1.44
CA ILE A 32 15.72 -22.72 -1.13
C ILE A 32 16.39 -21.60 -1.93
N GLU A 33 16.12 -21.52 -3.23
CA GLU A 33 16.68 -20.48 -4.10
C GLU A 33 16.23 -19.08 -3.71
N SER A 34 14.95 -18.91 -3.36
CA SER A 34 14.40 -17.61 -2.92
C SER A 34 14.98 -17.17 -1.58
N ASP A 35 15.11 -18.07 -0.59
CA ASP A 35 15.65 -17.76 0.72
C ASP A 35 17.12 -17.29 0.58
N GLU A 36 17.93 -17.95 -0.24
CA GLU A 36 19.30 -17.54 -0.54
C GLU A 36 19.35 -16.15 -1.22
N LEU A 37 18.45 -15.92 -2.21
CA LEU A 37 18.34 -14.65 -2.91
C LEU A 37 18.01 -13.50 -1.94
N ILE A 38 16.98 -13.67 -1.10
CA ILE A 38 16.56 -12.66 -0.12
C ILE A 38 17.64 -12.37 0.89
N GLN A 39 18.29 -13.39 1.46
CA GLN A 39 19.42 -13.19 2.41
C GLN A 39 20.54 -12.37 1.79
N ASN A 40 20.87 -12.62 0.53
CA ASN A 40 21.92 -11.88 -0.17
C ASN A 40 21.50 -10.44 -0.47
N LEU A 41 20.20 -10.18 -0.75
CA LEU A 41 19.68 -8.84 -0.97
C LEU A 41 19.65 -8.04 0.32
N VAL A 42 19.16 -8.58 1.42
CA VAL A 42 19.12 -7.90 2.74
C VAL A 42 20.51 -7.43 3.16
N LYS A 43 21.56 -8.24 2.93
CA LYS A 43 22.95 -7.84 3.25
C LYS A 43 23.48 -6.69 2.40
N LYS A 44 22.94 -6.47 1.21
CA LYS A 44 23.47 -5.51 0.22
C LYS A 44 22.56 -4.31 0.00
N ASN A 45 21.28 -4.46 0.27
CA ASN A 45 20.31 -3.40 0.07
C ASN A 45 20.50 -2.32 1.15
N LYS A 46 20.76 -1.10 0.70
CA LYS A 46 20.82 0.11 1.52
C LYS A 46 19.74 1.12 1.10
N ASN A 47 18.84 0.71 0.21
CA ASN A 47 17.78 1.59 -0.27
C ASN A 47 16.71 1.71 0.80
N GLU A 48 16.40 2.90 1.19
CA GLU A 48 15.27 3.22 2.04
C GLU A 48 14.02 3.34 1.18
N SER A 49 12.90 2.86 1.68
CA SER A 49 11.60 2.99 1.04
C SER A 49 10.53 3.38 2.05
N ILE A 50 9.52 4.10 1.59
CA ILE A 50 8.29 4.32 2.36
C ILE A 50 7.29 3.23 1.94
N ARG A 51 6.83 2.46 2.91
CA ARG A 51 5.87 1.37 2.72
C ARG A 51 4.50 1.81 3.21
N ILE A 52 3.52 1.80 2.34
CA ILE A 52 2.18 2.29 2.61
C ILE A 52 1.19 1.13 2.48
N ALA A 53 0.52 0.75 3.56
CA ALA A 53 -0.63 -0.13 3.46
C ALA A 53 -1.88 0.68 3.11
N LEU A 54 -2.64 0.22 2.14
CA LEU A 54 -3.94 0.78 1.79
C LEU A 54 -5.03 -0.27 1.94
N SER A 55 -5.91 -0.06 2.91
CA SER A 55 -7.09 -0.87 3.14
C SER A 55 -8.37 -0.05 2.96
N GLY A 56 -9.51 -0.70 3.01
CA GLY A 56 -10.82 -0.05 2.92
C GLY A 56 -11.87 -0.96 2.30
N THR A 57 -13.14 -0.60 2.48
CA THR A 57 -14.27 -1.41 2.01
C THR A 57 -14.26 -1.60 0.49
N PRO A 58 -14.84 -2.69 -0.02
CA PRO A 58 -15.09 -2.85 -1.44
C PRO A 58 -15.88 -1.64 -1.98
N GLY A 59 -15.46 -1.09 -3.12
CA GLY A 59 -16.11 0.11 -3.68
C GLY A 59 -15.63 1.45 -3.11
N ALA A 60 -14.75 1.49 -2.11
CA ALA A 60 -14.19 2.75 -1.59
C ALA A 60 -13.32 3.49 -2.61
N GLY A 61 -12.90 2.83 -3.70
CA GLY A 61 -12.12 3.45 -4.77
C GLY A 61 -10.60 3.31 -4.56
N LYS A 62 -10.14 2.25 -3.89
CA LYS A 62 -8.71 2.00 -3.62
C LYS A 62 -7.85 2.07 -4.87
N SER A 63 -8.18 1.30 -5.90
CA SER A 63 -7.38 1.27 -7.13
C SER A 63 -7.36 2.63 -7.85
N THR A 64 -8.48 3.40 -7.83
CA THR A 64 -8.51 4.76 -8.39
C THR A 64 -7.66 5.73 -7.56
N PHE A 65 -7.65 5.57 -6.25
CA PHE A 65 -6.80 6.35 -5.36
C PHE A 65 -5.31 6.03 -5.59
N ILE A 66 -4.95 4.76 -5.71
CA ILE A 66 -3.57 4.33 -6.04
C ILE A 66 -3.14 4.88 -7.39
N GLU A 67 -4.02 4.86 -8.38
CA GLU A 67 -3.77 5.43 -9.71
C GLU A 67 -3.42 6.92 -9.62
N ALA A 68 -4.24 7.70 -8.89
CA ALA A 68 -4.04 9.14 -8.73
C ALA A 68 -2.78 9.45 -7.90
N LEU A 69 -2.62 8.81 -6.74
CA LEU A 69 -1.48 9.00 -5.84
C LEU A 69 -0.17 8.55 -6.51
N GLY A 70 -0.16 7.34 -7.09
CA GLY A 70 1.04 6.78 -7.71
C GLY A 70 1.52 7.60 -8.90
N SER A 71 0.60 8.11 -9.74
CA SER A 71 0.95 9.00 -10.86
C SER A 71 1.60 10.29 -10.37
N LYS A 72 1.05 10.88 -9.32
CA LYS A 72 1.60 12.08 -8.69
C LYS A 72 2.99 11.84 -8.10
N LEU A 73 3.15 10.76 -7.32
CA LEU A 73 4.46 10.40 -6.76
C LEU A 73 5.53 10.19 -7.84
N ILE A 74 5.14 9.65 -9.00
CA ILE A 74 6.07 9.49 -10.13
C ILE A 74 6.39 10.83 -10.79
N GLU A 75 5.42 11.76 -10.91
CA GLU A 75 5.66 13.13 -11.35
C GLU A 75 6.68 13.83 -10.44
N ASP A 76 6.66 13.56 -9.13
CA ASP A 76 7.60 14.05 -8.13
C ASP A 76 8.96 13.29 -8.12
N GLY A 77 9.19 12.42 -9.11
CA GLY A 77 10.47 11.71 -9.32
C GLY A 77 10.61 10.37 -8.61
N ASN A 78 9.56 9.88 -7.93
CA ASN A 78 9.60 8.62 -7.22
C ASN A 78 9.42 7.41 -8.16
N LYS A 79 9.83 6.23 -7.67
CA LYS A 79 9.55 4.92 -8.27
C LYS A 79 8.57 4.17 -7.38
N VAL A 80 7.41 3.84 -7.93
CA VAL A 80 6.28 3.29 -7.18
C VAL A 80 6.07 1.82 -7.50
N ALA A 81 6.09 0.95 -6.49
CA ALA A 81 5.62 -0.43 -6.60
C ALA A 81 4.25 -0.59 -5.94
N VAL A 82 3.31 -1.24 -6.60
CA VAL A 82 1.98 -1.57 -6.07
C VAL A 82 1.85 -3.08 -5.97
N LEU A 83 1.66 -3.57 -4.75
CA LEU A 83 1.47 -4.98 -4.42
C LEU A 83 0.00 -5.19 -4.01
N ALA A 84 -0.82 -5.72 -4.90
CA ALA A 84 -2.22 -6.00 -4.63
C ALA A 84 -2.37 -7.42 -4.06
N ILE A 85 -2.79 -7.52 -2.78
CA ILE A 85 -2.99 -8.81 -2.10
C ILE A 85 -4.46 -9.20 -2.25
N ASP A 86 -4.76 -10.15 -3.15
CA ASP A 86 -6.12 -10.65 -3.37
C ASP A 86 -6.26 -12.13 -2.97
N PRO A 87 -6.99 -12.45 -1.89
CA PRO A 87 -7.26 -13.83 -1.47
C PRO A 87 -8.11 -14.63 -2.48
N SER A 88 -8.84 -13.98 -3.38
CA SER A 88 -9.75 -14.64 -4.32
C SER A 88 -9.06 -15.13 -5.59
N SER A 89 -7.84 -14.70 -5.88
CA SER A 89 -7.15 -14.91 -7.16
C SER A 89 -6.83 -16.38 -7.50
N LYS A 90 -6.81 -17.29 -6.50
CA LYS A 90 -6.60 -18.73 -6.73
C LYS A 90 -7.76 -19.44 -7.38
N LYS A 91 -9.01 -18.96 -7.24
CA LYS A 91 -10.19 -19.67 -7.75
C LYS A 91 -10.57 -19.30 -9.17
N THR A 92 -10.19 -18.15 -9.65
CA THR A 92 -10.75 -17.61 -10.91
C THR A 92 -9.73 -17.29 -12.00
N GLY A 93 -8.41 -17.27 -11.71
CA GLY A 93 -7.39 -16.87 -12.71
C GLY A 93 -7.58 -15.46 -13.30
N GLY A 94 -8.64 -14.76 -12.91
CA GLY A 94 -9.10 -13.52 -13.53
C GLY A 94 -8.68 -12.23 -12.82
N SER A 95 -8.23 -12.29 -11.57
CA SER A 95 -7.84 -11.10 -10.79
C SER A 95 -6.62 -10.38 -11.39
N ILE A 96 -5.68 -11.11 -11.98
CA ILE A 96 -4.43 -10.55 -12.54
C ILE A 96 -4.67 -9.52 -13.66
N LEU A 97 -5.73 -9.71 -14.46
CA LEU A 97 -6.10 -8.77 -15.51
C LEU A 97 -6.92 -7.58 -14.95
N GLY A 98 -7.78 -7.82 -13.94
CA GLY A 98 -8.67 -6.81 -13.38
C GLY A 98 -7.94 -5.63 -12.71
N ASP A 99 -6.86 -5.90 -11.99
CA ASP A 99 -6.14 -4.83 -11.25
C ASP A 99 -5.28 -3.97 -12.19
N LYS A 100 -4.67 -4.58 -13.22
CA LYS A 100 -3.95 -3.80 -14.25
C LYS A 100 -4.89 -2.93 -15.09
N THR A 101 -6.10 -3.39 -15.37
CA THR A 101 -7.09 -2.59 -16.11
C THR A 101 -7.68 -1.46 -15.28
N ARG A 102 -7.68 -1.57 -13.94
CA ARG A 102 -8.14 -0.51 -13.03
C ARG A 102 -7.09 0.58 -12.79
N MET A 103 -5.81 0.30 -13.03
CA MET A 103 -4.68 1.23 -12.89
C MET A 103 -3.94 1.37 -14.23
N GLU A 104 -4.70 1.72 -15.28
CA GLU A 104 -4.21 1.66 -16.67
C GLU A 104 -3.08 2.66 -16.93
N ASN A 105 -3.24 3.92 -16.51
CA ASN A 105 -2.23 4.96 -16.73
C ASN A 105 -0.97 4.68 -15.91
N LEU A 106 -1.13 4.31 -14.62
CA LEU A 106 -0.01 3.98 -13.76
C LEU A 106 0.76 2.76 -14.30
N SER A 107 0.06 1.74 -14.80
CA SER A 107 0.68 0.51 -15.32
C SER A 107 1.58 0.74 -16.56
N ARG A 108 1.34 1.82 -17.30
CA ARG A 108 2.10 2.21 -18.49
C ARG A 108 3.36 3.04 -18.15
N GLN A 109 3.44 3.58 -16.94
CA GLN A 109 4.58 4.41 -16.54
C GLN A 109 5.83 3.57 -16.28
N GLN A 110 6.98 4.07 -16.72
CA GLN A 110 8.26 3.35 -16.60
C GLN A 110 8.68 3.19 -15.12
N ASN A 111 8.39 4.18 -14.30
CA ASN A 111 8.70 4.19 -12.86
C ASN A 111 7.63 3.52 -11.99
N ALA A 112 6.62 2.87 -12.59
CA ALA A 112 5.62 2.09 -11.88
C ALA A 112 5.82 0.60 -12.06
N PHE A 113 5.59 -0.19 -11.01
CA PHE A 113 5.55 -1.64 -11.04
C PHE A 113 4.30 -2.12 -10.31
N ILE A 114 3.38 -2.80 -11.01
CA ILE A 114 2.15 -3.31 -10.43
C ILE A 114 2.18 -4.83 -10.44
N ARG A 115 2.07 -5.44 -9.26
CA ARG A 115 2.05 -6.88 -9.06
C ARG A 115 0.83 -7.32 -8.28
N PRO A 116 -0.15 -7.96 -8.94
CA PRO A 116 -1.17 -8.74 -8.24
C PRO A 116 -0.49 -9.98 -7.65
N SER A 117 -0.58 -10.14 -6.34
CA SER A 117 -0.01 -11.29 -5.62
C SER A 117 -1.14 -12.18 -5.13
N PRO A 118 -1.15 -13.48 -5.49
CA PRO A 118 -2.12 -14.42 -4.97
C PRO A 118 -1.88 -14.61 -3.48
N SER A 119 -2.84 -14.25 -2.63
CA SER A 119 -2.77 -14.65 -1.23
C SER A 119 -2.98 -16.16 -1.11
N SER A 120 -2.02 -16.88 -0.53
CA SER A 120 -2.26 -18.23 -0.05
C SER A 120 -3.18 -18.14 1.18
N LEU A 121 -4.19 -19.01 1.30
CA LEU A 121 -5.16 -19.05 2.40
C LEU A 121 -4.55 -19.19 3.81
N ASN A 122 -3.25 -19.44 3.91
CA ASN A 122 -2.51 -19.49 5.18
C ASN A 122 -1.93 -18.10 5.48
N LEU A 123 -2.54 -17.38 6.40
CA LEU A 123 -2.16 -16.04 6.86
C LEU A 123 -0.67 -15.84 7.14
N GLY A 124 -0.01 -16.80 7.81
CA GLY A 124 1.44 -16.73 8.05
C GLY A 124 2.29 -16.77 6.79
N GLY A 125 1.86 -17.52 5.75
CA GLY A 125 2.58 -17.61 4.47
C GLY A 125 2.44 -16.36 3.60
N VAL A 126 1.32 -15.65 3.65
CA VAL A 126 1.11 -14.38 2.93
C VAL A 126 2.05 -13.31 3.47
N THR A 127 2.11 -13.16 4.78
CA THR A 127 2.93 -12.14 5.45
C THR A 127 4.41 -12.29 5.09
N THR A 128 4.95 -13.51 5.16
CA THR A 128 6.36 -13.78 4.84
C THR A 128 6.65 -13.47 3.38
N LYS A 129 5.87 -14.02 2.45
CA LYS A 129 6.07 -13.80 1.01
C LYS A 129 5.93 -12.34 0.60
N THR A 130 4.99 -11.61 1.19
CA THR A 130 4.83 -10.17 0.91
C THR A 130 6.03 -9.37 1.40
N ARG A 131 6.59 -9.68 2.57
CA ARG A 131 7.83 -9.05 3.06
C ARG A 131 9.00 -9.29 2.11
N ASP A 132 9.15 -10.52 1.62
CA ASP A 132 10.20 -10.86 0.66
C ASP A 132 10.02 -10.11 -0.66
N VAL A 133 8.78 -9.95 -1.13
CA VAL A 133 8.46 -9.15 -2.33
C VAL A 133 8.77 -7.66 -2.12
N ILE A 134 8.51 -7.11 -0.93
CA ILE A 134 8.90 -5.74 -0.56
C ILE A 134 10.43 -5.59 -0.68
N ILE A 135 11.21 -6.49 -0.08
CA ILE A 135 12.68 -6.49 -0.17
C ILE A 135 13.15 -6.53 -1.62
N LEU A 136 12.52 -7.34 -2.47
CA LEU A 136 12.83 -7.39 -3.90
C LEU A 136 12.57 -6.05 -4.61
N CYS A 137 11.45 -5.39 -4.31
CA CYS A 137 11.11 -4.10 -4.88
C CYS A 137 12.09 -3.01 -4.43
N GLU A 138 12.45 -2.97 -3.15
CA GLU A 138 13.48 -2.06 -2.61
C GLU A 138 14.82 -2.26 -3.31
N ALA A 139 15.27 -3.50 -3.44
CA ALA A 139 16.53 -3.83 -4.11
C ALA A 139 16.51 -3.44 -5.60
N ALA A 140 15.33 -3.45 -6.24
CA ALA A 140 15.12 -2.97 -7.60
C ALA A 140 14.94 -1.44 -7.70
N GLY A 141 15.14 -0.70 -6.58
CA GLY A 141 15.16 0.77 -6.53
C GLY A 141 13.79 1.43 -6.46
N TYR A 142 12.73 0.71 -6.09
CA TYR A 142 11.43 1.32 -5.77
C TYR A 142 11.49 1.91 -4.36
N ASN A 143 11.27 3.23 -4.27
CA ASN A 143 11.33 3.95 -2.99
C ASN A 143 9.96 4.21 -2.37
N ILE A 144 8.87 3.98 -3.12
CA ILE A 144 7.50 3.96 -2.58
C ILE A 144 6.89 2.58 -2.87
N ILE A 145 6.41 1.90 -1.83
CA ILE A 145 5.80 0.58 -1.96
C ILE A 145 4.39 0.62 -1.36
N ILE A 146 3.38 0.48 -2.21
CA ILE A 146 1.97 0.48 -1.80
C ILE A 146 1.49 -0.97 -1.72
N VAL A 147 1.03 -1.39 -0.55
CA VAL A 147 0.44 -2.71 -0.30
C VAL A 147 -1.07 -2.55 -0.23
N GLU A 148 -1.79 -2.92 -1.29
CA GLU A 148 -3.25 -2.87 -1.33
C GLU A 148 -3.85 -4.16 -0.78
N THR A 149 -4.80 -4.05 0.17
CA THR A 149 -5.59 -5.17 0.69
C THR A 149 -7.03 -5.11 0.18
N VAL A 150 -7.73 -6.25 0.20
CA VAL A 150 -9.13 -6.31 -0.27
C VAL A 150 -10.16 -5.72 0.69
N GLY A 151 -9.79 -5.46 1.95
CA GLY A 151 -10.66 -4.74 2.90
C GLY A 151 -11.66 -5.61 3.68
N VAL A 152 -11.47 -6.93 3.74
CA VAL A 152 -12.46 -7.85 4.36
C VAL A 152 -11.84 -8.94 5.23
N GLY A 153 -10.83 -8.64 6.06
CA GLY A 153 -10.34 -9.70 6.94
C GLY A 153 -9.00 -9.46 7.62
N GLN A 154 -8.28 -10.54 7.86
CA GLN A 154 -7.02 -10.55 8.63
C GLN A 154 -5.80 -10.06 7.82
N SER A 155 -5.96 -9.82 6.52
CA SER A 155 -4.89 -9.30 5.66
C SER A 155 -4.50 -7.86 5.98
N GLU A 156 -5.41 -7.08 6.57
CA GLU A 156 -5.21 -5.70 6.94
C GLU A 156 -4.18 -5.56 8.08
N MET A 157 -4.31 -6.38 9.12
CA MET A 157 -3.36 -6.36 10.23
C MET A 157 -1.98 -6.85 9.79
N ALA A 158 -1.94 -7.86 8.90
CA ALA A 158 -0.69 -8.31 8.32
C ALA A 158 -0.02 -7.23 7.46
N ALA A 159 -0.79 -6.42 6.73
CA ALA A 159 -0.27 -5.27 5.98
C ALA A 159 0.24 -4.17 6.92
N TYR A 160 -0.49 -3.86 8.00
CA TYR A 160 -0.05 -2.93 9.05
C TYR A 160 1.32 -3.30 9.61
N ASP A 161 1.54 -4.58 9.96
CA ASP A 161 2.78 -5.06 10.57
C ASP A 161 4.02 -5.01 9.65
N MET A 162 3.85 -4.74 8.36
CA MET A 162 4.94 -4.75 7.38
C MET A 162 5.13 -3.41 6.65
N THR A 163 4.39 -2.38 7.05
CA THR A 163 4.41 -1.06 6.41
C THR A 163 4.65 0.05 7.43
N ASP A 164 5.14 1.19 6.96
CA ASP A 164 5.48 2.34 7.79
C ASP A 164 4.25 3.22 8.03
N VAL A 165 3.30 3.22 7.08
CA VAL A 165 2.06 4.01 7.13
C VAL A 165 0.86 3.13 6.76
N PHE A 166 -0.19 3.17 7.58
CA PHE A 166 -1.45 2.45 7.33
C PHE A 166 -2.59 3.41 7.03
N CYS A 167 -3.08 3.36 5.79
CA CYS A 167 -4.17 4.18 5.29
C CYS A 167 -5.48 3.37 5.18
N LEU A 168 -6.54 3.86 5.79
CA LEU A 168 -7.89 3.32 5.67
C LEU A 168 -8.74 4.19 4.75
N LEU A 169 -9.09 3.67 3.57
CA LEU A 169 -9.91 4.37 2.60
C LEU A 169 -11.40 4.02 2.79
N ILE A 170 -12.23 5.05 2.93
CA ILE A 170 -13.68 4.92 3.15
C ILE A 170 -14.47 5.84 2.20
N THR A 171 -15.79 5.62 2.11
CA THR A 171 -16.68 6.52 1.39
C THR A 171 -17.46 7.43 2.35
N PRO A 172 -17.98 8.59 1.89
CA PRO A 172 -18.72 9.53 2.74
C PRO A 172 -19.97 8.96 3.42
N ASN A 173 -20.54 7.89 2.85
CA ASN A 173 -21.80 7.29 3.32
C ASN A 173 -21.57 5.93 4.02
N SER A 174 -20.35 5.65 4.46
CA SER A 174 -19.99 4.37 5.08
C SER A 174 -20.39 4.25 6.56
N GLY A 175 -21.26 5.09 7.09
CA GLY A 175 -21.65 5.09 8.51
C GLY A 175 -22.11 3.72 9.03
N ASP A 176 -22.94 2.99 8.27
CA ASP A 176 -23.37 1.64 8.63
C ASP A 176 -22.29 0.56 8.38
N GLU A 177 -21.43 0.78 7.38
CA GLU A 177 -20.31 -0.12 7.08
C GLU A 177 -19.22 -0.06 8.16
N LEU A 178 -19.15 1.04 8.92
CA LEU A 178 -18.24 1.21 10.06
C LEU A 178 -18.51 0.25 11.20
N GLN A 179 -19.75 -0.12 11.43
CA GLN A 179 -20.09 -1.15 12.42
C GLN A 179 -19.56 -2.54 12.01
N GLY A 180 -19.35 -2.76 10.69
CA GLY A 180 -18.72 -3.96 10.14
C GLY A 180 -17.18 -3.89 10.07
N LEU A 181 -16.58 -2.70 10.08
CA LEU A 181 -15.12 -2.55 10.18
C LEU A 181 -14.71 -2.92 11.62
N LYS A 182 -13.90 -3.95 11.73
CA LYS A 182 -13.37 -4.36 13.04
C LYS A 182 -12.71 -3.15 13.69
N LYS A 183 -13.12 -2.82 14.92
CA LYS A 183 -12.63 -1.70 15.72
C LYS A 183 -11.09 -1.57 15.68
N GLY A 184 -10.36 -2.70 15.72
CA GLY A 184 -8.91 -2.72 15.65
C GLY A 184 -8.30 -2.15 14.38
N ILE A 185 -8.97 -2.21 13.22
CA ILE A 185 -8.46 -1.67 11.95
C ILE A 185 -8.47 -0.14 11.98
N THR A 186 -9.56 0.45 12.48
CA THR A 186 -9.68 1.90 12.64
C THR A 186 -8.67 2.44 13.66
N GLU A 187 -8.44 1.70 14.74
CA GLU A 187 -7.46 2.05 15.78
C GLU A 187 -6.01 1.97 15.29
N SER A 188 -5.75 1.10 14.29
CA SER A 188 -4.43 0.93 13.69
C SER A 188 -4.13 1.95 12.60
N ALA A 189 -5.15 2.62 12.03
CA ALA A 189 -4.96 3.56 10.94
C ALA A 189 -4.16 4.80 11.38
N ASP A 190 -3.18 5.18 10.57
CA ASP A 190 -2.49 6.46 10.69
C ASP A 190 -3.26 7.53 9.92
N PHE A 191 -3.88 7.15 8.80
CA PHE A 191 -4.78 7.99 8.04
C PHE A 191 -6.13 7.32 7.79
N ILE A 192 -7.21 8.06 8.06
CA ILE A 192 -8.55 7.74 7.58
C ILE A 192 -8.86 8.67 6.41
N ILE A 193 -8.97 8.10 5.22
CA ILE A 193 -9.13 8.84 3.97
C ILE A 193 -10.56 8.71 3.47
N VAL A 194 -11.35 9.78 3.57
CA VAL A 194 -12.70 9.84 3.02
C VAL A 194 -12.60 10.18 1.54
N ASN A 195 -12.72 9.15 0.69
CA ASN A 195 -12.65 9.29 -0.76
C ASN A 195 -13.99 9.72 -1.38
N LYS A 196 -13.99 10.00 -2.70
CA LYS A 196 -15.16 10.48 -3.45
C LYS A 196 -15.71 11.81 -2.91
N ALA A 197 -14.84 12.67 -2.39
CA ALA A 197 -15.19 13.98 -1.86
C ALA A 197 -15.39 15.02 -2.97
N ASP A 198 -16.15 14.67 -4.00
CA ASP A 198 -16.47 15.52 -5.15
C ASP A 198 -17.98 15.60 -5.39
N GLY A 199 -18.39 16.57 -6.20
CA GLY A 199 -19.78 16.77 -6.59
C GLY A 199 -20.74 16.80 -5.42
N LYS A 200 -21.79 15.99 -5.47
CA LYS A 200 -22.84 15.93 -4.45
C LYS A 200 -22.35 15.33 -3.11
N LEU A 201 -21.25 14.59 -3.11
CA LEU A 201 -20.74 13.90 -1.94
C LEU A 201 -19.77 14.77 -1.10
N ALA A 202 -19.34 15.92 -1.60
CA ALA A 202 -18.38 16.79 -0.91
C ALA A 202 -18.83 17.20 0.53
N LYS A 203 -20.14 17.52 0.69
CA LYS A 203 -20.68 17.87 2.00
C LYS A 203 -20.69 16.68 2.97
N SER A 204 -21.14 15.53 2.50
CA SER A 204 -21.14 14.28 3.30
C SER A 204 -19.70 13.87 3.68
N ALA A 205 -18.73 14.06 2.77
CA ALA A 205 -17.33 13.80 3.04
C ALA A 205 -16.78 14.69 4.17
N SER A 206 -17.11 15.97 4.15
CA SER A 206 -16.70 16.90 5.22
C SER A 206 -17.28 16.50 6.58
N LEU A 207 -18.55 16.07 6.64
CA LEU A 207 -19.17 15.58 7.86
C LEU A 207 -18.49 14.30 8.36
N ALA A 208 -18.25 13.34 7.47
CA ALA A 208 -17.55 12.12 7.83
C ALA A 208 -16.14 12.39 8.39
N VAL A 209 -15.36 13.30 7.78
CA VAL A 209 -14.05 13.71 8.31
C VAL A 209 -14.17 14.27 9.73
N ALA A 210 -15.16 15.11 10.02
CA ALA A 210 -15.37 15.67 11.34
C ALA A 210 -15.70 14.58 12.39
N GLU A 211 -16.54 13.60 12.02
CA GLU A 211 -16.90 12.45 12.85
C GLU A 211 -15.66 11.59 13.16
N TYR A 212 -14.90 11.21 12.14
CA TYR A 212 -13.67 10.43 12.34
C TYR A 212 -12.62 11.18 13.12
N THR A 213 -12.44 12.48 12.88
CA THR A 213 -11.51 13.28 13.67
C THR A 213 -11.88 13.28 15.15
N SER A 214 -13.18 13.36 15.45
CA SER A 214 -13.68 13.29 16.83
C SER A 214 -13.44 11.91 17.45
N ALA A 215 -13.72 10.83 16.69
CA ALA A 215 -13.48 9.47 17.14
C ALA A 215 -11.99 9.20 17.41
N LEU A 216 -11.09 9.63 16.50
CA LEU A 216 -9.64 9.48 16.67
C LEU A 216 -9.11 10.22 17.90
N ARG A 217 -9.66 11.39 18.23
CA ARG A 217 -9.31 12.12 19.47
C ARG A 217 -9.69 11.37 20.73
N LEU A 218 -10.81 10.61 20.70
CA LEU A 218 -11.27 9.80 21.85
C LEU A 218 -10.43 8.54 22.05
N LEU A 219 -9.86 7.97 20.97
CA LEU A 219 -8.98 6.79 21.05
C LEU A 219 -7.62 7.12 21.69
N GLY A 220 -7.27 8.39 21.78
CA GLY A 220 -6.00 8.84 22.32
C GLY A 220 -4.85 8.75 21.33
N LYS A 221 -3.71 9.30 21.70
CA LYS A 221 -2.50 9.26 20.87
C LYS A 221 -1.85 7.91 20.99
N LYS A 222 -1.44 7.34 19.85
CA LYS A 222 -0.45 6.26 19.84
C LYS A 222 0.88 6.83 20.38
N ASN A 223 1.60 6.05 21.19
CA ASN A 223 2.98 6.38 21.53
C ASN A 223 3.80 6.31 20.22
N ASP A 224 4.76 7.21 20.07
CA ASP A 224 5.70 7.28 18.93
C ASP A 224 5.14 7.71 17.56
N VAL A 225 4.02 8.44 17.52
CA VAL A 225 3.50 9.08 16.30
C VAL A 225 3.58 10.61 16.39
N PRO A 226 3.76 11.34 15.27
CA PRO A 226 3.78 12.78 15.22
C PRO A 226 2.52 13.42 15.85
N LYS A 227 2.64 14.66 16.35
CA LYS A 227 1.59 15.33 17.14
C LYS A 227 0.22 15.40 16.46
N ASN A 228 0.17 15.36 15.14
CA ASN A 228 -1.04 15.51 14.34
C ASN A 228 -1.65 14.18 13.85
N TYR A 229 -1.11 13.04 14.29
CA TYR A 229 -1.58 11.73 13.88
C TYR A 229 -2.21 10.95 15.06
N PRO A 230 -3.13 10.02 14.79
CA PRO A 230 -3.75 9.71 13.50
C PRO A 230 -4.63 10.86 12.96
N LYS A 231 -4.79 10.95 11.61
CA LYS A 231 -5.48 12.07 10.92
C LYS A 231 -6.61 11.56 10.03
N ALA A 232 -7.74 12.24 10.05
CA ALA A 232 -8.82 12.04 9.08
C ALA A 232 -8.82 13.17 8.04
N THR A 233 -9.02 12.83 6.76
CA THR A 233 -9.01 13.80 5.67
C THR A 233 -9.89 13.35 4.51
N MET A 234 -10.24 14.27 3.61
CA MET A 234 -11.04 13.96 2.43
C MET A 234 -10.25 14.13 1.14
N VAL A 235 -10.50 13.23 0.19
CA VAL A 235 -9.86 13.24 -1.13
C VAL A 235 -10.89 12.99 -2.23
N SER A 236 -10.60 13.46 -3.43
CA SER A 236 -11.26 13.01 -4.65
C SER A 236 -10.21 12.40 -5.57
N SER A 237 -10.21 11.09 -5.68
CA SER A 237 -9.31 10.36 -6.57
C SER A 237 -9.54 10.68 -8.05
N ILE A 238 -10.74 11.17 -8.42
CA ILE A 238 -11.08 11.55 -9.79
C ILE A 238 -10.48 12.91 -10.14
N THR A 239 -10.57 13.88 -9.24
CA THR A 239 -10.06 15.24 -9.49
C THR A 239 -8.62 15.43 -9.02
N GLY A 240 -8.04 14.48 -8.31
CA GLY A 240 -6.72 14.57 -7.68
C GLY A 240 -6.67 15.47 -6.44
N LYS A 241 -7.81 16.08 -6.04
CA LYS A 241 -7.85 16.99 -4.90
C LYS A 241 -7.60 16.24 -3.59
N GLY A 242 -6.65 16.72 -2.81
CA GLY A 242 -6.29 16.15 -1.50
C GLY A 242 -5.38 14.91 -1.57
N CYS A 243 -5.08 14.38 -2.76
CA CYS A 243 -4.25 13.17 -2.88
C CYS A 243 -2.78 13.37 -2.51
N LEU A 244 -2.27 14.61 -2.48
CA LEU A 244 -0.87 14.95 -2.18
C LEU A 244 -0.63 15.55 -0.79
N LEU A 245 -1.68 15.83 -0.02
CA LEU A 245 -1.52 16.43 1.32
C LEU A 245 -0.72 15.55 2.30
N TYR A 246 -0.34 14.35 1.89
CA TYR A 246 0.42 13.40 2.70
C TYR A 246 1.92 13.48 2.49
N THR A 247 2.37 13.98 1.34
CA THR A 247 3.80 14.09 1.03
C THR A 247 4.39 15.39 1.56
N SER A 248 3.61 16.47 1.61
CA SER A 248 4.05 17.77 2.16
C SER A 248 4.09 17.78 3.69
N ASP A 249 3.10 17.18 4.36
CA ASP A 249 3.07 17.14 5.83
C ASP A 249 4.23 16.29 6.43
N ALA A 250 4.75 15.30 5.68
CA ALA A 250 5.89 14.50 6.11
C ALA A 250 7.25 15.21 5.85
N ALA A 251 7.33 16.08 4.86
CA ALA A 251 8.53 16.83 4.53
C ALA A 251 8.69 18.09 5.40
N ASP A 252 7.58 18.71 5.83
CA ASP A 252 7.62 19.93 6.66
C ASP A 252 8.00 19.67 8.13
N GLU A 253 8.02 18.41 8.59
CA GLU A 253 8.43 18.06 9.96
C GLU A 253 9.95 17.86 10.12
N GLU A 254 10.71 17.60 9.05
CA GLU A 254 12.18 17.55 9.13
C GLU A 254 12.83 18.93 9.31
N ASP A 255 12.19 20.00 8.84
CA ASP A 255 12.71 21.37 8.98
C ASP A 255 12.37 22.05 10.34
N SER A 256 11.61 21.39 11.23
CA SER A 256 11.19 21.99 12.52
C SER A 256 12.00 21.54 13.76
N VAL A 257 13.12 20.80 13.58
CA VAL A 257 13.94 20.28 14.68
C VAL A 257 15.19 21.13 14.98
N ASP A 258 15.42 22.21 14.25
CA ASP A 258 16.47 23.18 14.55
C ASP A 258 15.88 24.53 15.02
N LEU A 259 15.52 24.60 16.32
CA LEU A 259 15.60 25.83 17.15
C LEU A 259 15.38 25.47 18.63
#